data_026f92bb367ffb3cc0329dd2fa4e77bf
#
_entry.id   026f92bb367ffb3cc0329dd2fa4e77bf
#
_cell.length_a   1.000
_cell.length_b   1.000
_cell.length_c   1.000
_cell.angle_alpha   90.00
_cell.angle_beta   90.00
_cell.angle_gamma   90.00
#
_symmetry.space_group_name_H-M   'P 1'
#
loop_
_entity.id
_entity.type
_entity.pdbx_description
1 polymer ?
#
loop_
_entity_poly.entity_id
_entity_poly.type
_entity_poly.pdbx_seq_one_letter_code
_entity_poly.pdbx_strand_id
1 'polypeptide(L)'
;MVLGLLLAVAVTIDIRWLKNRHKVLNEVYVAPVYLAMGPTQSAEPGSGTPYALNNRLAVADAIGLGELEGPEDVILDEGDHLYCGTRHGEIVRFFAPDYTRSEVFAHVGGFPLGLAFDAHGNLISCVGAMGLYSISPEREVTKLTAETTRSLTSINDDARLRDPNDLDIAPDGRIYFTDSTKRYDAHDWALDSIENRATGRLLVYDPKDGSTKTLLDGYRYTNGVCMAHDNRSLFFAESWACRIHRYWLEGPKAGHAECVIRDMPGYPDNINRASDGRYWMAWLGMRTPTFDLSLRHPAMRKRMARRLPQDEWLFPNINTGGVVKFDEAGQIIQTMGDLGGASHAMVTSMREHKGQLFIGGIFNNRIGRFAIAGADPNWTGPRAYWGGKR
;
A
#
# COMPACT_ATOMS: atom_id res chain seq x y z
N MET A 1 18.39 -15.64 -29.14
CA MET A 1 19.59 -15.63 -28.26
C MET A 1 20.23 -14.25 -28.16
N VAL A 2 20.49 -13.54 -29.26
CA VAL A 2 21.11 -12.19 -29.26
C VAL A 2 20.21 -11.13 -28.58
N LEU A 3 18.91 -11.11 -28.83
CA LEU A 3 17.97 -10.18 -28.22
C LEU A 3 17.85 -10.37 -26.68
N GLY A 4 17.90 -11.63 -26.23
CA GLY A 4 17.91 -11.94 -24.81
C GLY A 4 19.21 -11.53 -24.10
N LEU A 5 20.33 -11.55 -24.81
CA LEU A 5 21.62 -11.11 -24.30
C LEU A 5 21.68 -9.56 -24.20
N LEU A 6 21.15 -8.87 -25.20
CA LEU A 6 21.06 -7.40 -25.21
C LEU A 6 20.12 -6.89 -24.10
N LEU A 7 18.98 -7.56 -23.87
CA LEU A 7 18.09 -7.22 -22.79
C LEU A 7 18.71 -7.49 -21.41
N ALA A 8 19.43 -8.61 -21.26
CA ALA A 8 20.14 -8.93 -20.02
C ALA A 8 21.29 -7.97 -19.73
N VAL A 9 21.97 -7.50 -20.77
CA VAL A 9 23.02 -6.46 -20.69
C VAL A 9 22.41 -5.11 -20.34
N ALA A 10 21.32 -4.71 -21.00
CA ALA A 10 20.60 -3.48 -20.70
C ALA A 10 20.10 -3.45 -19.25
N VAL A 11 19.43 -4.51 -18.79
CA VAL A 11 18.97 -4.64 -17.40
C VAL A 11 20.15 -4.63 -16.42
N THR A 12 21.28 -5.26 -16.74
CA THR A 12 22.45 -5.28 -15.85
C THR A 12 23.14 -3.91 -15.80
N ILE A 13 23.15 -3.17 -16.90
CA ILE A 13 23.67 -1.79 -16.97
C ILE A 13 22.74 -0.87 -16.18
N ASP A 14 21.42 -0.98 -16.38
CA ASP A 14 20.41 -0.18 -15.68
C ASP A 14 20.51 -0.36 -14.16
N ILE A 15 20.68 -1.60 -13.69
CA ILE A 15 20.80 -1.86 -12.24
C ILE A 15 22.09 -1.26 -11.64
N ARG A 16 23.22 -1.36 -12.34
CA ARG A 16 24.47 -0.73 -11.88
C ARG A 16 24.41 0.79 -11.90
N TRP A 17 23.69 1.33 -12.86
CA TRP A 17 23.47 2.77 -13.00
C TRP A 17 22.50 3.30 -11.94
N LEU A 18 21.45 2.55 -11.63
CA LEU A 18 20.47 2.86 -10.58
C LEU A 18 21.13 3.09 -9.22
N LYS A 19 22.08 2.24 -8.81
CA LYS A 19 22.82 2.43 -7.56
C LYS A 19 23.56 3.77 -7.45
N ASN A 20 23.88 4.38 -8.60
CA ASN A 20 24.72 5.59 -8.63
C ASN A 20 24.00 6.85 -9.10
N ARG A 21 22.82 6.78 -9.72
CA ARG A 21 22.16 7.92 -10.36
C ARG A 21 20.62 7.79 -10.46
N HIS A 22 19.95 7.34 -9.42
CA HIS A 22 18.49 7.14 -9.38
C HIS A 22 17.67 8.30 -9.98
N LYS A 23 18.03 9.52 -9.65
CA LYS A 23 17.29 10.73 -10.05
C LYS A 23 17.26 10.94 -11.56
N VAL A 24 18.43 10.85 -12.18
CA VAL A 24 18.57 11.11 -13.63
C VAL A 24 17.91 10.03 -14.47
N LEU A 25 17.96 8.78 -14.02
CA LEU A 25 17.32 7.66 -14.72
C LEU A 25 15.80 7.75 -14.66
N ASN A 26 15.24 8.13 -13.52
CA ASN A 26 13.81 8.30 -13.40
C ASN A 26 13.27 9.43 -14.26
N GLU A 27 13.95 10.56 -14.30
CA GLU A 27 13.57 11.68 -15.18
C GLU A 27 13.63 11.29 -16.67
N VAL A 28 14.57 10.42 -17.05
CA VAL A 28 14.74 9.98 -18.45
C VAL A 28 13.82 8.82 -18.79
N TYR A 29 13.64 7.86 -17.88
CA TYR A 29 12.91 6.61 -18.18
C TYR A 29 11.42 6.67 -17.88
N VAL A 30 10.99 7.41 -16.88
CA VAL A 30 9.57 7.45 -16.54
C VAL A 30 8.74 8.02 -17.70
N ALA A 31 9.07 9.19 -18.20
CA ALA A 31 8.28 9.79 -19.27
C ALA A 31 8.36 9.01 -20.60
N PRO A 32 9.53 8.61 -21.12
CA PRO A 32 9.60 7.82 -22.35
C PRO A 32 9.00 6.42 -22.22
N VAL A 33 9.24 5.77 -21.09
CA VAL A 33 8.74 4.42 -20.84
C VAL A 33 7.21 4.43 -20.75
N TYR A 34 6.68 5.40 -20.05
CA TYR A 34 5.24 5.53 -19.91
C TYR A 34 4.56 5.88 -21.24
N LEU A 35 5.13 6.77 -22.02
CA LEU A 35 4.65 7.09 -23.37
C LEU A 35 4.73 5.89 -24.32
N ALA A 36 5.72 5.00 -24.13
CA ALA A 36 5.91 3.81 -24.94
C ALA A 36 4.97 2.64 -24.57
N MET A 37 4.31 2.68 -23.44
CA MET A 37 3.38 1.61 -23.02
C MET A 37 2.13 1.52 -23.88
N GLY A 38 1.84 2.55 -24.67
CA GLY A 38 0.59 2.65 -25.42
C GLY A 38 -0.64 2.78 -24.51
N PRO A 39 -1.80 3.12 -25.07
CA PRO A 39 -3.00 3.27 -24.28
C PRO A 39 -3.46 1.92 -23.77
N THR A 40 -3.36 1.69 -22.46
CA THR A 40 -4.31 0.84 -21.79
C THR A 40 -5.61 1.64 -21.69
N GLN A 41 -6.79 1.04 -21.83
CA GLN A 41 -8.06 1.78 -21.95
C GLN A 41 -8.36 2.75 -20.78
N SER A 42 -7.61 2.66 -19.69
CA SER A 42 -7.73 3.51 -18.50
C SER A 42 -6.48 4.32 -18.17
N ALA A 43 -5.38 4.14 -18.87
CA ALA A 43 -4.04 4.53 -18.41
C ALA A 43 -3.31 5.50 -19.34
N GLU A 44 -4.00 6.25 -20.17
CA GLU A 44 -3.34 7.31 -20.94
C GLU A 44 -2.94 8.48 -20.03
N PRO A 45 -1.65 8.72 -19.82
CA PRO A 45 -1.18 9.88 -19.03
C PRO A 45 -1.17 11.18 -19.83
N GLY A 46 -1.86 11.22 -20.94
CA GLY A 46 -1.97 12.42 -21.76
C GLY A 46 -2.65 13.57 -21.02
N SER A 47 -2.36 14.80 -21.43
CA SER A 47 -3.09 15.97 -20.95
C SER A 47 -4.60 15.77 -21.22
N GLY A 48 -5.43 15.88 -20.18
CA GLY A 48 -6.87 15.68 -20.28
C GLY A 48 -7.38 14.32 -19.82
N THR A 49 -6.48 13.39 -19.42
CA THR A 49 -6.87 12.14 -18.76
C THR A 49 -6.76 12.25 -17.24
N PRO A 50 -7.52 11.45 -16.46
CA PRO A 50 -7.40 11.41 -14.99
C PRO A 50 -6.00 11.00 -14.50
N TYR A 51 -5.23 10.32 -15.34
CA TYR A 51 -3.85 9.86 -15.07
C TYR A 51 -2.77 10.82 -15.60
N ALA A 52 -3.13 12.05 -15.94
CA ALA A 52 -2.15 13.01 -16.42
C ALA A 52 -1.01 13.20 -15.43
N LEU A 53 0.21 13.02 -15.92
CA LEU A 53 1.42 13.16 -15.12
C LEU A 53 1.56 14.60 -14.60
N ASN A 54 1.91 14.74 -13.33
CA ASN A 54 2.06 16.05 -12.68
C ASN A 54 3.02 15.96 -11.48
N ASN A 55 3.37 17.12 -10.91
CA ASN A 55 4.23 17.25 -9.75
C ASN A 55 3.48 17.86 -8.53
N ARG A 56 2.19 17.57 -8.39
CA ARG A 56 1.37 18.18 -7.34
C ARG A 56 1.77 17.75 -5.94
N LEU A 57 2.39 16.58 -5.76
CA LEU A 57 2.92 16.13 -4.47
C LEU A 57 4.27 16.74 -4.12
N ALA A 58 5.00 17.28 -5.08
CA ALA A 58 6.32 17.84 -4.84
C ALA A 58 6.34 19.06 -3.89
N VAL A 59 5.17 19.68 -3.66
CA VAL A 59 4.98 20.83 -2.76
C VAL A 59 4.49 20.45 -1.36
N ALA A 60 4.34 19.16 -1.07
CA ALA A 60 3.93 18.74 0.27
C ALA A 60 5.02 19.07 1.31
N ASP A 61 4.58 19.56 2.47
CA ASP A 61 5.46 19.77 3.62
C ASP A 61 6.02 18.44 4.11
N ALA A 62 7.25 18.45 4.63
CA ALA A 62 7.90 17.26 5.17
C ALA A 62 7.80 17.25 6.70
N ILE A 63 7.18 16.22 7.27
CA ILE A 63 7.16 15.93 8.70
C ILE A 63 8.23 14.87 8.99
N GLY A 64 9.04 15.06 10.04
CA GLY A 64 10.07 14.11 10.48
C GLY A 64 11.16 13.86 9.44
N LEU A 65 11.53 14.89 8.67
CA LEU A 65 12.53 14.77 7.60
C LEU A 65 13.89 14.29 8.15
N GLY A 66 14.31 13.11 7.72
CA GLY A 66 15.55 12.50 8.14
C GLY A 66 15.48 11.76 9.49
N GLU A 67 14.34 11.77 10.17
CA GLU A 67 14.10 11.09 11.44
C GLU A 67 13.41 9.72 11.24
N LEU A 68 12.86 9.48 10.06
CA LEU A 68 12.09 8.28 9.72
C LEU A 68 12.84 7.41 8.72
N GLU A 69 12.56 6.12 8.77
CA GLU A 69 12.92 5.17 7.74
C GLU A 69 11.71 4.34 7.34
N GLY A 70 11.18 4.65 6.16
CA GLY A 70 10.07 3.95 5.55
C GLY A 70 8.75 4.06 6.33
N PRO A 71 8.18 5.26 6.55
CA PRO A 71 6.84 5.42 7.13
C PRO A 71 5.80 4.90 6.11
N GLU A 72 5.54 3.60 6.15
CA GLU A 72 4.74 2.92 5.13
C GLU A 72 3.28 3.34 5.19
N ASP A 73 2.63 3.24 6.36
CA ASP A 73 1.28 3.78 6.57
C ASP A 73 1.27 4.87 7.63
N VAL A 74 0.27 5.73 7.55
CA VAL A 74 0.06 6.88 8.43
C VAL A 74 -1.38 6.94 8.91
N ILE A 75 -1.57 7.26 10.19
CA ILE A 75 -2.89 7.43 10.78
C ILE A 75 -2.86 8.52 11.87
N LEU A 76 -4.01 9.17 12.10
CA LEU A 76 -4.15 10.17 13.15
C LEU A 76 -5.15 9.70 14.21
N ASP A 77 -4.87 10.02 15.47
CA ASP A 77 -5.76 9.77 16.59
C ASP A 77 -6.78 10.90 16.82
N GLU A 78 -7.63 10.76 17.83
CA GLU A 78 -8.61 11.78 18.23
C GLU A 78 -7.97 13.10 18.70
N GLY A 79 -6.72 13.07 19.15
CA GLY A 79 -5.92 14.22 19.52
C GLY A 79 -5.17 14.86 18.36
N ASP A 80 -5.43 14.41 17.13
CA ASP A 80 -4.74 14.82 15.91
C ASP A 80 -3.24 14.41 15.89
N HIS A 81 -2.79 13.54 16.81
CA HIS A 81 -1.43 13.04 16.77
C HIS A 81 -1.27 12.07 15.61
N LEU A 82 -0.15 12.17 14.90
CA LEU A 82 0.15 11.39 13.70
C LEU A 82 1.02 10.20 14.07
N TYR A 83 0.64 9.01 13.61
CA TYR A 83 1.38 7.77 13.83
C TYR A 83 1.84 7.20 12.49
N CYS A 84 2.99 6.55 12.50
CA CYS A 84 3.48 5.75 11.36
C CYS A 84 4.28 4.54 11.85
N GLY A 85 4.30 3.48 11.05
CA GLY A 85 5.25 2.39 11.19
C GLY A 85 6.61 2.75 10.61
N THR A 86 7.68 2.07 11.03
CA THR A 86 9.02 2.20 10.45
C THR A 86 9.62 0.84 10.09
N ARG A 87 10.60 0.81 9.21
CA ARG A 87 11.32 -0.42 8.82
C ARG A 87 12.10 -1.06 9.97
N HIS A 88 12.26 -0.36 11.09
CA HIS A 88 12.93 -0.87 12.30
C HIS A 88 11.97 -1.53 13.29
N GLY A 89 10.70 -1.70 12.94
CA GLY A 89 9.71 -2.34 13.81
C GLY A 89 9.17 -1.45 14.90
N GLU A 90 9.24 -0.15 14.68
CA GLU A 90 8.73 0.88 15.59
C GLU A 90 7.45 1.50 15.07
N ILE A 91 6.57 1.87 15.98
CA ILE A 91 5.51 2.85 15.73
C ILE A 91 5.96 4.18 16.31
N VAL A 92 6.07 5.19 15.47
CA VAL A 92 6.45 6.55 15.85
C VAL A 92 5.21 7.43 15.91
N ARG A 93 5.10 8.28 16.95
CA ARG A 93 4.04 9.26 17.12
C ARG A 93 4.60 10.67 17.04
N PHE A 94 4.01 11.50 16.19
CA PHE A 94 4.26 12.94 16.12
C PHE A 94 3.13 13.71 16.81
N PHE A 95 3.48 14.69 17.61
CA PHE A 95 2.50 15.46 18.37
C PHE A 95 1.90 16.61 17.57
N ALA A 96 0.56 16.69 17.58
CA ALA A 96 -0.16 17.83 17.04
C ALA A 96 0.18 19.12 17.84
N PRO A 97 -0.04 20.33 17.24
CA PRO A 97 -0.56 20.56 15.89
C PRO A 97 0.52 20.68 14.80
N ASP A 98 1.77 20.86 15.18
CA ASP A 98 2.88 21.22 14.27
C ASP A 98 3.74 20.02 13.84
N TYR A 99 3.63 18.89 14.55
CA TYR A 99 4.38 17.64 14.29
C TYR A 99 5.91 17.81 14.34
N THR A 100 6.38 18.79 15.12
CA THR A 100 7.81 19.06 15.30
C THR A 100 8.46 18.18 16.36
N ARG A 101 7.67 17.55 17.22
CA ARG A 101 8.10 16.64 18.27
C ARG A 101 7.55 15.26 18.04
N SER A 102 8.44 14.26 18.15
CA SER A 102 8.09 12.85 18.01
C SER A 102 8.53 12.01 19.20
N GLU A 103 8.03 10.82 19.29
CA GLU A 103 8.52 9.75 20.17
C GLU A 103 8.28 8.38 19.55
N VAL A 104 9.05 7.39 19.97
CA VAL A 104 8.69 6.00 19.72
C VAL A 104 7.54 5.62 20.63
N PHE A 105 6.38 5.37 20.03
CA PHE A 105 5.15 5.00 20.76
C PHE A 105 5.21 3.55 21.22
N ALA A 106 5.63 2.64 20.32
CA ALA A 106 5.76 1.22 20.62
C ALA A 106 6.82 0.55 19.75
N HIS A 107 7.39 -0.55 20.23
CA HIS A 107 8.20 -1.47 19.46
C HIS A 107 7.41 -2.75 19.22
N VAL A 108 7.06 -3.03 17.97
CA VAL A 108 6.27 -4.22 17.59
C VAL A 108 7.13 -5.29 16.92
N GLY A 109 8.35 -4.93 16.52
CA GLY A 109 9.22 -5.79 15.71
C GLY A 109 8.74 -5.90 14.25
N GLY A 110 9.37 -6.76 13.46
CA GLY A 110 9.01 -6.98 12.07
C GLY A 110 8.99 -5.67 11.26
N PHE A 111 7.96 -5.52 10.43
CA PHE A 111 7.73 -4.32 9.65
C PHE A 111 6.26 -3.88 9.83
N PRO A 112 5.95 -2.92 10.71
CA PRO A 112 4.60 -2.39 10.83
C PRO A 112 4.22 -1.66 9.55
N LEU A 113 3.20 -2.18 8.88
CA LEU A 113 2.64 -1.72 7.64
C LEU A 113 1.29 -1.03 7.93
N GLY A 114 0.16 -1.59 7.48
CA GLY A 114 -1.15 -0.98 7.68
C GLY A 114 -1.51 -0.71 9.14
N LEU A 115 -2.17 0.42 9.38
CA LEU A 115 -2.54 0.94 10.69
C LEU A 115 -4.02 1.35 10.75
N ALA A 116 -4.74 0.95 11.79
CA ALA A 116 -6.08 1.45 12.09
C ALA A 116 -6.33 1.53 13.59
N PHE A 117 -7.12 2.49 14.07
CA PHE A 117 -7.60 2.52 15.44
C PHE A 117 -8.91 1.73 15.57
N ASP A 118 -9.02 0.91 16.60
CA ASP A 118 -10.28 0.27 16.96
C ASP A 118 -11.18 1.18 17.80
N ALA A 119 -12.40 0.72 18.10
CA ALA A 119 -13.38 1.48 18.89
C ALA A 119 -12.96 1.73 20.36
N HIS A 120 -11.91 1.08 20.83
CA HIS A 120 -11.37 1.23 22.19
C HIS A 120 -10.13 2.12 22.23
N GLY A 121 -9.69 2.65 21.08
CA GLY A 121 -8.48 3.46 20.94
C GLY A 121 -7.20 2.65 20.86
N ASN A 122 -7.29 1.32 20.70
CA ASN A 122 -6.10 0.53 20.41
C ASN A 122 -5.66 0.74 18.96
N LEU A 123 -4.37 0.90 18.74
CA LEU A 123 -3.79 0.92 17.41
C LEU A 123 -3.58 -0.51 16.93
N ILE A 124 -4.30 -0.90 15.91
CA ILE A 124 -4.13 -2.20 15.24
C ILE A 124 -3.13 -2.04 14.11
N SER A 125 -2.19 -2.98 14.02
CA SER A 125 -1.16 -2.98 12.98
C SER A 125 -1.02 -4.35 12.32
N CYS A 126 -0.96 -4.34 11.00
CA CYS A 126 -0.36 -5.43 10.23
C CYS A 126 1.15 -5.33 10.39
N VAL A 127 1.78 -6.40 10.89
CA VAL A 127 3.23 -6.45 11.06
C VAL A 127 3.80 -7.53 10.14
N GLY A 128 4.44 -7.09 9.07
CA GLY A 128 5.05 -7.97 8.08
C GLY A 128 5.98 -8.99 8.72
N ALA A 129 5.89 -10.24 8.29
CA ALA A 129 6.53 -11.43 8.82
C ALA A 129 6.04 -11.91 10.21
N MET A 130 5.19 -11.15 10.92
CA MET A 130 4.83 -11.46 12.32
C MET A 130 3.35 -11.69 12.56
N GLY A 131 2.44 -10.98 11.87
CA GLY A 131 1.00 -11.13 12.04
C GLY A 131 0.25 -9.81 12.30
N LEU A 132 -0.92 -9.92 12.92
CA LEU A 132 -1.76 -8.80 13.32
C LEU A 132 -1.56 -8.52 14.81
N TYR A 133 -1.34 -7.25 15.16
CA TYR A 133 -1.05 -6.80 16.52
C TYR A 133 -1.99 -5.68 16.94
N SER A 134 -2.22 -5.58 18.25
CA SER A 134 -2.93 -4.49 18.92
C SER A 134 -1.98 -3.81 19.89
N ILE A 135 -1.94 -2.50 19.87
CA ILE A 135 -1.17 -1.66 20.78
C ILE A 135 -2.14 -0.80 21.57
N SER A 136 -2.21 -0.98 22.89
CA SER A 136 -3.11 -0.19 23.73
C SER A 136 -2.67 1.27 23.86
N PRO A 137 -3.56 2.19 24.31
CA PRO A 137 -3.15 3.56 24.67
C PRO A 137 -2.02 3.62 25.71
N GLU A 138 -1.92 2.59 26.57
CA GLU A 138 -0.85 2.41 27.58
C GLU A 138 0.41 1.79 26.97
N ARG A 139 0.42 1.56 25.65
CA ARG A 139 1.54 1.00 24.87
C ARG A 139 1.81 -0.49 25.08
N GLU A 140 0.83 -1.22 25.60
CA GLU A 140 0.94 -2.68 25.66
C GLU A 140 0.74 -3.30 24.30
N VAL A 141 1.71 -4.10 23.86
CA VAL A 141 1.73 -4.76 22.55
C VAL A 141 1.20 -6.18 22.71
N THR A 142 0.09 -6.49 22.08
CA THR A 142 -0.56 -7.81 22.09
C THR A 142 -0.68 -8.35 20.67
N LYS A 143 -0.21 -9.58 20.47
CA LYS A 143 -0.42 -10.27 19.20
C LYS A 143 -1.84 -10.82 19.12
N LEU A 144 -2.60 -10.43 18.11
CA LEU A 144 -3.95 -10.92 17.85
C LEU A 144 -3.92 -12.27 17.13
N THR A 145 -3.18 -12.35 16.03
CA THR A 145 -3.04 -13.57 15.24
C THR A 145 -1.75 -13.55 14.40
N ALA A 146 -1.19 -14.72 14.12
CA ALA A 146 -0.09 -14.92 13.17
C ALA A 146 -0.40 -16.02 12.16
N GLU A 147 -1.59 -16.61 12.22
CA GLU A 147 -2.01 -17.70 11.35
C GLU A 147 -3.53 -17.72 11.17
N THR A 148 -3.98 -18.33 10.10
CA THR A 148 -5.42 -18.62 9.93
C THR A 148 -5.84 -19.73 10.88
N THR A 149 -7.09 -19.68 11.36
CA THR A 149 -7.68 -20.73 12.20
C THR A 149 -7.75 -22.04 11.41
N ARG A 150 -7.06 -23.05 11.88
CA ARG A 150 -6.93 -24.34 11.19
C ARG A 150 -8.21 -25.15 11.24
N SER A 151 -8.55 -25.79 10.13
CA SER A 151 -9.50 -26.91 10.13
C SER A 151 -8.75 -28.20 10.47
N LEU A 152 -9.37 -29.07 11.29
CA LEU A 152 -8.84 -30.40 11.63
C LEU A 152 -8.59 -31.28 10.39
N THR A 153 -9.15 -30.93 9.25
CA THR A 153 -9.04 -31.67 7.98
C THR A 153 -8.00 -31.10 7.02
N SER A 154 -7.37 -29.96 7.35
CA SER A 154 -6.37 -29.36 6.47
C SER A 154 -5.00 -30.02 6.65
N ILE A 155 -4.56 -30.74 5.62
CA ILE A 155 -3.24 -31.39 5.59
C ILE A 155 -2.18 -30.46 5.01
N ASN A 156 -2.57 -29.52 4.13
CA ASN A 156 -1.68 -28.54 3.50
C ASN A 156 -1.80 -27.20 4.22
N ASP A 157 -0.77 -26.85 4.97
CA ASP A 157 -0.82 -25.78 5.92
C ASP A 157 -0.14 -24.50 5.41
N ASP A 158 -0.91 -23.69 4.72
CA ASP A 158 -0.61 -22.28 4.42
C ASP A 158 -1.23 -21.35 5.50
N ALA A 159 -1.30 -21.79 6.73
CA ALA A 159 -1.96 -21.01 7.78
C ALA A 159 -1.18 -19.75 8.17
N ARG A 160 0.14 -19.82 8.17
CA ARG A 160 1.01 -18.70 8.58
C ARG A 160 0.75 -17.44 7.75
N LEU A 161 0.61 -16.30 8.42
CA LEU A 161 0.66 -14.98 7.83
C LEU A 161 2.12 -14.61 7.58
N ARG A 162 2.46 -14.31 6.32
CA ARG A 162 3.84 -14.01 5.93
C ARG A 162 4.07 -12.53 5.70
N ASP A 163 3.11 -11.90 5.04
CA ASP A 163 3.18 -10.49 4.70
C ASP A 163 1.82 -9.82 4.91
N PRO A 164 1.29 -9.85 6.18
CA PRO A 164 0.11 -9.08 6.51
C PRO A 164 0.40 -7.61 6.25
N ASN A 165 -0.40 -7.00 5.35
CA ASN A 165 -0.02 -5.73 4.74
C ASN A 165 -0.91 -4.59 5.21
N ASP A 166 -2.17 -4.52 4.80
CA ASP A 166 -3.07 -3.42 5.16
C ASP A 166 -4.35 -3.94 5.81
N LEU A 167 -5.03 -3.09 6.57
CA LEU A 167 -6.23 -3.45 7.31
C LEU A 167 -7.26 -2.33 7.36
N ASP A 168 -8.53 -2.71 7.44
CA ASP A 168 -9.62 -1.81 7.83
C ASP A 168 -10.59 -2.52 8.80
N ILE A 169 -11.23 -1.74 9.68
CA ILE A 169 -12.08 -2.25 10.75
C ILE A 169 -13.54 -1.94 10.44
N ALA A 170 -14.36 -2.98 10.43
CA ALA A 170 -15.80 -2.83 10.24
C ALA A 170 -16.49 -2.32 11.52
N PRO A 171 -17.70 -1.74 11.43
CA PRO A 171 -18.46 -1.26 12.58
C PRO A 171 -18.77 -2.31 13.63
N ASP A 172 -18.77 -3.59 13.28
CA ASP A 172 -18.99 -4.71 14.19
C ASP A 172 -17.71 -5.20 14.90
N GLY A 173 -16.56 -4.54 14.63
CA GLY A 173 -15.25 -4.81 15.21
C GLY A 173 -14.43 -5.85 14.44
N ARG A 174 -14.96 -6.48 13.40
CA ARG A 174 -14.18 -7.40 12.56
C ARG A 174 -13.11 -6.63 11.82
N ILE A 175 -11.91 -7.20 11.76
CA ILE A 175 -10.76 -6.63 11.09
C ILE A 175 -10.57 -7.37 9.77
N TYR A 176 -10.77 -6.65 8.66
CA TYR A 176 -10.47 -7.14 7.31
C TYR A 176 -9.06 -6.71 6.96
N PHE A 177 -8.25 -7.66 6.51
CA PHE A 177 -6.85 -7.39 6.21
C PHE A 177 -6.34 -8.24 5.07
N THR A 178 -5.26 -7.81 4.47
CA THR A 178 -4.58 -8.51 3.39
C THR A 178 -3.32 -9.21 3.92
N ASP A 179 -2.97 -10.33 3.29
CA ASP A 179 -1.67 -10.99 3.40
C ASP A 179 -1.14 -11.09 1.97
N SER A 180 -0.17 -10.27 1.66
CA SER A 180 0.25 -10.00 0.27
C SER A 180 0.70 -11.25 -0.44
N THR A 181 1.33 -12.18 0.29
CA THR A 181 1.85 -13.42 -0.25
C THR A 181 1.97 -14.53 0.80
N LYS A 182 1.63 -15.75 0.43
CA LYS A 182 1.89 -16.96 1.24
C LYS A 182 3.32 -17.50 1.06
N ARG A 183 4.17 -16.87 0.25
CA ARG A 183 5.48 -17.41 -0.14
C ARG A 183 6.66 -16.67 0.46
N TYR A 184 6.56 -15.38 0.59
CA TYR A 184 7.65 -14.50 0.98
C TYR A 184 7.27 -13.73 2.23
N ASP A 185 8.23 -13.49 3.10
CA ASP A 185 8.06 -12.56 4.21
C ASP A 185 8.24 -11.11 3.70
N ALA A 186 7.81 -10.10 4.47
CA ALA A 186 7.76 -8.70 4.05
C ALA A 186 9.09 -8.16 3.45
N HIS A 187 10.25 -8.62 3.94
CA HIS A 187 11.54 -8.20 3.41
C HIS A 187 11.92 -8.81 2.06
N ASP A 188 11.17 -9.82 1.61
CA ASP A 188 11.38 -10.52 0.34
C ASP A 188 10.37 -10.11 -0.74
N TRP A 189 9.64 -9.02 -0.54
CA TRP A 189 8.58 -8.53 -1.43
C TRP A 189 9.04 -8.37 -2.90
N ALA A 190 10.30 -7.98 -3.12
CA ALA A 190 10.86 -7.86 -4.45
C ALA A 190 10.97 -9.21 -5.18
N LEU A 191 11.20 -10.31 -4.45
CA LEU A 191 11.19 -11.65 -5.01
C LEU A 191 9.77 -12.08 -5.40
N ASP A 192 8.76 -11.70 -4.63
CA ASP A 192 7.35 -11.96 -4.98
C ASP A 192 6.99 -11.26 -6.30
N SER A 193 7.38 -9.99 -6.47
CA SER A 193 7.15 -9.26 -7.71
C SER A 193 7.79 -9.92 -8.93
N ILE A 194 9.00 -10.50 -8.77
CA ILE A 194 9.71 -11.21 -9.82
C ILE A 194 9.06 -12.57 -10.10
N GLU A 195 8.68 -13.32 -9.07
CA GLU A 195 7.98 -14.59 -9.22
C GLU A 195 6.58 -14.39 -9.78
N ASN A 196 5.90 -13.36 -9.34
CA ASN A 196 4.58 -12.90 -9.80
C ASN A 196 3.53 -14.02 -9.76
N ARG A 197 3.49 -14.78 -8.66
CA ARG A 197 2.47 -15.80 -8.44
C ARG A 197 1.26 -15.19 -7.74
N ALA A 198 0.11 -15.77 -8.02
CA ALA A 198 -1.14 -15.41 -7.35
C ALA A 198 -1.24 -16.16 -6.01
N THR A 199 -0.58 -15.64 -4.97
CA THR A 199 -0.53 -16.24 -3.62
C THR A 199 -1.01 -15.30 -2.52
N GLY A 200 -1.43 -14.09 -2.87
CA GLY A 200 -2.04 -13.14 -1.95
C GLY A 200 -3.47 -13.51 -1.60
N ARG A 201 -3.93 -13.08 -0.45
CA ARG A 201 -5.25 -13.38 0.10
C ARG A 201 -5.85 -12.21 0.87
N LEU A 202 -7.18 -12.18 0.90
CA LEU A 202 -7.99 -11.31 1.77
C LEU A 202 -8.48 -12.14 2.94
N LEU A 203 -8.36 -11.61 4.15
CA LEU A 203 -8.70 -12.30 5.39
C LEU A 203 -9.62 -11.45 6.27
N VAL A 204 -10.24 -12.12 7.25
CA VAL A 204 -10.96 -11.47 8.34
C VAL A 204 -10.52 -12.08 9.67
N TYR A 205 -10.23 -11.23 10.64
CA TYR A 205 -10.07 -11.57 12.05
C TYR A 205 -11.35 -11.17 12.79
N ASP A 206 -11.94 -12.09 13.54
CA ASP A 206 -13.09 -11.83 14.40
C ASP A 206 -12.61 -11.73 15.86
N PRO A 207 -12.66 -10.53 16.49
CA PRO A 207 -12.20 -10.37 17.87
C PRO A 207 -13.10 -11.07 18.90
N LYS A 208 -14.32 -11.51 18.54
CA LYS A 208 -15.23 -12.17 19.46
C LYS A 208 -14.80 -13.59 19.82
N ASP A 209 -14.19 -14.30 18.86
CA ASP A 209 -13.76 -15.69 19.03
C ASP A 209 -12.26 -15.88 18.74
N GLY A 210 -11.55 -14.81 18.35
CA GLY A 210 -10.13 -14.85 17.99
C GLY A 210 -9.84 -15.59 16.69
N SER A 211 -10.86 -15.89 15.88
CA SER A 211 -10.67 -16.65 14.64
C SER A 211 -10.17 -15.77 13.49
N THR A 212 -9.29 -16.35 12.68
CA THR A 212 -8.81 -15.74 11.42
C THR A 212 -9.22 -16.62 10.25
N LYS A 213 -9.93 -16.05 9.27
CA LYS A 213 -10.43 -16.79 8.11
C LYS A 213 -9.99 -16.16 6.81
N THR A 214 -9.57 -16.98 5.85
CA THR A 214 -9.36 -16.54 4.46
C THR A 214 -10.71 -16.40 3.77
N LEU A 215 -10.97 -15.22 3.23
CA LEU A 215 -12.17 -14.90 2.45
C LEU A 215 -11.93 -15.15 0.96
N LEU A 216 -10.77 -14.71 0.46
CA LEU A 216 -10.35 -14.85 -0.93
C LEU A 216 -8.88 -15.24 -0.99
N ASP A 217 -8.49 -15.99 -2.01
CA ASP A 217 -7.13 -16.47 -2.26
C ASP A 217 -6.83 -16.39 -3.77
N GLY A 218 -5.56 -16.38 -4.12
CA GLY A 218 -5.15 -16.45 -5.53
C GLY A 218 -5.00 -15.11 -6.22
N TYR A 219 -4.60 -14.08 -5.51
CA TYR A 219 -4.28 -12.75 -6.03
C TYR A 219 -2.78 -12.48 -6.08
N ARG A 220 -2.34 -11.59 -6.98
CA ARG A 220 -0.94 -11.22 -7.14
C ARG A 220 -0.58 -10.04 -6.27
N TYR A 221 -0.16 -10.33 -5.05
CA TYR A 221 0.21 -9.36 -4.03
C TYR A 221 -0.99 -8.49 -3.62
N THR A 222 -1.87 -9.03 -2.77
CA THR A 222 -2.94 -8.25 -2.14
C THR A 222 -2.32 -7.19 -1.24
N ASN A 223 -2.75 -5.95 -1.40
CA ASN A 223 -2.20 -4.81 -0.68
C ASN A 223 -3.35 -4.05 0.02
N GLY A 224 -3.48 -2.76 -0.17
CA GLY A 224 -4.46 -1.92 0.48
C GLY A 224 -5.86 -2.52 0.59
N VAL A 225 -6.51 -2.33 1.73
CA VAL A 225 -7.90 -2.73 1.95
C VAL A 225 -8.67 -1.59 2.62
N CYS A 226 -9.88 -1.31 2.14
CA CYS A 226 -10.70 -0.22 2.64
C CYS A 226 -12.18 -0.58 2.59
N MET A 227 -12.89 -0.47 3.71
CA MET A 227 -14.34 -0.61 3.74
C MET A 227 -15.01 0.45 2.87
N ALA A 228 -16.02 0.09 2.12
CA ALA A 228 -16.86 1.05 1.41
C ALA A 228 -17.58 1.97 2.40
N HIS A 229 -17.98 3.17 1.95
CA HIS A 229 -18.67 4.14 2.80
C HIS A 229 -19.96 3.61 3.41
N ASP A 230 -20.65 2.69 2.73
CA ASP A 230 -21.87 2.02 3.21
C ASP A 230 -21.60 0.81 4.12
N ASN A 231 -20.33 0.42 4.30
CA ASN A 231 -19.87 -0.76 5.06
C ASN A 231 -20.41 -2.12 4.54
N ARG A 232 -20.97 -2.19 3.33
CA ARG A 232 -21.56 -3.41 2.74
C ARG A 232 -20.60 -4.15 1.81
N SER A 233 -19.47 -3.55 1.54
CA SER A 233 -18.39 -4.11 0.73
C SER A 233 -17.06 -3.49 1.16
N LEU A 234 -15.98 -3.98 0.60
CA LEU A 234 -14.65 -3.38 0.73
C LEU A 234 -13.93 -3.40 -0.62
N PHE A 235 -13.00 -2.48 -0.78
CA PHE A 235 -12.05 -2.48 -1.89
C PHE A 235 -10.72 -3.08 -1.42
N PHE A 236 -10.03 -3.77 -2.33
CA PHE A 236 -8.65 -4.20 -2.08
C PHE A 236 -7.81 -4.10 -3.35
N ALA A 237 -6.52 -3.84 -3.15
CA ALA A 237 -5.55 -3.72 -4.21
C ALA A 237 -4.93 -5.08 -4.57
N GLU A 238 -4.67 -5.30 -5.87
CA GLU A 238 -3.84 -6.38 -6.41
C GLU A 238 -2.64 -5.74 -7.13
N SER A 239 -1.55 -5.49 -6.40
CA SER A 239 -0.47 -4.60 -6.84
C SER A 239 0.19 -5.06 -8.12
N TRP A 240 0.66 -6.32 -8.18
CA TRP A 240 1.40 -6.80 -9.35
C TRP A 240 0.52 -7.07 -10.58
N ALA A 241 -0.80 -7.06 -10.41
CA ALA A 241 -1.76 -7.10 -11.52
C ALA A 241 -2.29 -5.73 -11.92
N CYS A 242 -1.91 -4.65 -11.20
CA CYS A 242 -2.36 -3.26 -11.43
C CYS A 242 -3.88 -3.16 -11.46
N ARG A 243 -4.55 -3.66 -10.40
CA ARG A 243 -6.01 -3.77 -10.31
C ARG A 243 -6.51 -3.38 -8.94
N ILE A 244 -7.77 -2.91 -8.89
CA ILE A 244 -8.56 -2.80 -7.67
C ILE A 244 -9.78 -3.69 -7.81
N HIS A 245 -10.05 -4.43 -6.75
CA HIS A 245 -11.21 -5.30 -6.61
C HIS A 245 -12.16 -4.77 -5.56
N ARG A 246 -13.45 -5.10 -5.70
CA ARG A 246 -14.48 -4.89 -4.69
C ARG A 246 -14.98 -6.25 -4.21
N TYR A 247 -14.92 -6.49 -2.92
CA TYR A 247 -15.48 -7.68 -2.29
C TYR A 247 -16.76 -7.34 -1.53
N TRP A 248 -17.82 -8.07 -1.79
CA TRP A 248 -19.14 -7.83 -1.21
C TRP A 248 -19.30 -8.61 0.08
N LEU A 249 -19.64 -7.90 1.16
CA LEU A 249 -19.93 -8.48 2.48
C LEU A 249 -21.41 -8.82 2.62
N GLU A 250 -22.26 -8.07 1.93
CA GLU A 250 -23.70 -8.18 2.01
C GLU A 250 -24.38 -8.11 0.63
N GLY A 251 -25.66 -8.50 0.61
CA GLY A 251 -26.50 -8.44 -0.58
C GLY A 251 -26.32 -9.65 -1.51
N PRO A 252 -26.83 -9.56 -2.74
CA PRO A 252 -26.85 -10.70 -3.69
C PRO A 252 -25.48 -11.18 -4.14
N LYS A 253 -24.46 -10.32 -4.01
CA LYS A 253 -23.06 -10.64 -4.36
C LYS A 253 -22.20 -11.01 -3.14
N ALA A 254 -22.80 -11.16 -1.96
CA ALA A 254 -22.03 -11.48 -0.74
C ALA A 254 -21.11 -12.68 -0.95
N GLY A 255 -19.85 -12.54 -0.51
CA GLY A 255 -18.80 -13.56 -0.69
C GLY A 255 -18.11 -13.54 -2.05
N HIS A 256 -18.47 -12.65 -2.96
CA HIS A 256 -17.86 -12.55 -4.29
C HIS A 256 -17.06 -11.25 -4.45
N ALA A 257 -15.98 -11.33 -5.24
CA ALA A 257 -15.18 -10.17 -5.64
C ALA A 257 -15.34 -9.89 -7.14
N GLU A 258 -15.30 -8.61 -7.50
CA GLU A 258 -15.27 -8.13 -8.88
C GLU A 258 -14.14 -7.12 -9.08
N CYS A 259 -13.50 -7.14 -10.25
CA CYS A 259 -12.48 -6.17 -10.59
C CYS A 259 -13.15 -4.86 -11.05
N VAL A 260 -12.97 -3.78 -10.31
CA VAL A 260 -13.57 -2.46 -10.59
C VAL A 260 -12.64 -1.52 -11.32
N ILE A 261 -11.32 -1.62 -11.08
CA ILE A 261 -10.30 -0.87 -11.84
C ILE A 261 -9.27 -1.88 -12.35
N ARG A 262 -8.90 -1.77 -13.61
CA ARG A 262 -7.94 -2.67 -14.27
C ARG A 262 -6.92 -1.89 -15.09
N ASP A 263 -5.80 -2.56 -15.36
CA ASP A 263 -4.74 -2.03 -16.23
C ASP A 263 -4.27 -0.63 -15.82
N MET A 264 -4.09 -0.43 -14.50
CA MET A 264 -3.59 0.83 -13.98
C MET A 264 -2.17 1.10 -14.48
N PRO A 265 -1.79 2.37 -14.64
CA PRO A 265 -0.44 2.74 -15.08
C PRO A 265 0.61 2.64 -13.96
N GLY A 266 0.19 2.39 -12.74
CA GLY A 266 1.02 2.22 -11.55
C GLY A 266 0.57 1.03 -10.73
N TYR A 267 1.39 0.69 -9.73
CA TYR A 267 1.12 -0.41 -8.80
C TYR A 267 0.29 0.12 -7.63
N PRO A 268 -1.02 -0.25 -7.53
CA PRO A 268 -1.85 0.20 -6.42
C PRO A 268 -1.33 -0.34 -5.09
N ASP A 269 -1.40 0.51 -4.09
CA ASP A 269 -0.99 0.25 -2.72
C ASP A 269 -2.16 0.52 -1.76
N ASN A 270 -1.97 1.13 -0.58
CA ASN A 270 -3.03 1.32 0.39
C ASN A 270 -4.21 2.16 -0.15
N ILE A 271 -5.40 1.86 0.35
CA ILE A 271 -6.65 2.53 -0.04
C ILE A 271 -7.29 3.11 1.23
N ASN A 272 -7.78 4.36 1.14
CA ASN A 272 -8.46 5.01 2.26
C ASN A 272 -9.67 5.84 1.78
N ARG A 273 -10.65 6.03 2.68
CA ARG A 273 -11.82 6.84 2.40
C ARG A 273 -11.47 8.32 2.35
N ALA A 274 -12.13 9.04 1.43
CA ALA A 274 -12.09 10.49 1.33
C ALA A 274 -13.36 11.10 1.93
N SER A 275 -13.29 12.36 2.35
CA SER A 275 -14.40 13.08 2.99
C SER A 275 -15.60 13.33 2.05
N ASP A 276 -15.39 13.27 0.75
CA ASP A 276 -16.40 13.53 -0.29
C ASP A 276 -17.14 12.28 -0.78
N GLY A 277 -17.05 11.18 -0.04
CA GLY A 277 -17.68 9.91 -0.41
C GLY A 277 -16.91 9.09 -1.44
N ARG A 278 -15.72 9.51 -1.79
CA ARG A 278 -14.78 8.83 -2.69
C ARG A 278 -13.68 8.12 -1.91
N TYR A 279 -12.66 7.62 -2.64
CA TYR A 279 -11.53 6.88 -2.07
C TYR A 279 -10.23 7.46 -2.59
N TRP A 280 -9.24 7.50 -1.72
CA TRP A 280 -7.85 7.71 -2.05
C TRP A 280 -7.13 6.37 -2.16
N MET A 281 -6.19 6.28 -3.09
CA MET A 281 -5.33 5.13 -3.26
C MET A 281 -3.92 5.63 -3.55
N ALA A 282 -2.94 5.04 -2.89
CA ALA A 282 -1.55 5.23 -3.23
C ALA A 282 -1.16 4.37 -4.43
N TRP A 283 -0.17 4.79 -5.18
CA TRP A 283 0.54 3.92 -6.09
C TRP A 283 2.04 4.00 -5.84
N LEU A 284 2.62 2.84 -5.61
CA LEU A 284 4.02 2.67 -5.23
C LEU A 284 4.99 3.18 -6.30
N GLY A 285 4.62 3.04 -7.56
CA GLY A 285 5.43 3.45 -8.72
C GLY A 285 4.72 3.15 -10.02
N MET A 286 5.34 3.60 -11.11
CA MET A 286 4.77 3.42 -12.44
C MET A 286 5.10 2.04 -13.00
N ARG A 287 4.10 1.39 -13.61
CA ARG A 287 4.27 0.17 -14.39
C ARG A 287 5.18 0.44 -15.59
N THR A 288 6.13 -0.45 -15.87
CA THR A 288 7.07 -0.30 -16.98
C THR A 288 6.94 -1.38 -18.03
N PRO A 289 7.19 -1.07 -19.31
CA PRO A 289 7.32 -2.09 -20.35
C PRO A 289 8.39 -3.12 -20.04
N THR A 290 9.47 -2.73 -19.36
CA THR A 290 10.54 -3.64 -18.93
C THR A 290 10.04 -4.67 -17.94
N PHE A 291 9.23 -4.27 -16.96
CA PHE A 291 8.61 -5.21 -16.04
C PHE A 291 7.66 -6.15 -16.77
N ASP A 292 6.73 -5.62 -17.57
CA ASP A 292 5.78 -6.41 -18.35
C ASP A 292 6.48 -7.41 -19.30
N LEU A 293 7.58 -6.99 -19.92
CA LEU A 293 8.39 -7.87 -20.75
C LEU A 293 9.05 -8.96 -19.93
N SER A 294 9.56 -8.65 -18.73
CA SER A 294 10.19 -9.61 -17.83
C SER A 294 9.22 -10.72 -17.42
N LEU A 295 7.94 -10.41 -17.24
CA LEU A 295 6.91 -11.41 -16.90
C LEU A 295 6.75 -12.49 -17.98
N ARG A 296 7.07 -12.18 -19.24
CA ARG A 296 7.04 -13.13 -20.37
C ARG A 296 8.32 -13.94 -20.51
N HIS A 297 9.37 -13.62 -19.72
CA HIS A 297 10.69 -14.24 -19.82
C HIS A 297 11.16 -14.88 -18.49
N PRO A 298 10.69 -16.08 -18.13
CA PRO A 298 11.00 -16.71 -16.84
C PRO A 298 12.50 -16.89 -16.58
N ALA A 299 13.31 -17.17 -17.62
CA ALA A 299 14.76 -17.31 -17.48
C ALA A 299 15.45 -15.99 -17.08
N MET A 300 14.95 -14.87 -17.59
CA MET A 300 15.41 -13.54 -17.20
C MET A 300 15.07 -13.27 -15.72
N ARG A 301 13.82 -13.49 -15.30
CA ARG A 301 13.39 -13.31 -13.92
C ARG A 301 14.20 -14.16 -12.93
N LYS A 302 14.45 -15.43 -13.23
CA LYS A 302 15.32 -16.30 -12.42
C LYS A 302 16.73 -15.74 -12.27
N ARG A 303 17.28 -15.11 -13.31
CA ARG A 303 18.61 -14.48 -13.26
C ARG A 303 18.58 -13.21 -12.41
N MET A 304 17.53 -12.42 -12.50
CA MET A 304 17.32 -11.25 -11.68
C MET A 304 17.25 -11.63 -10.20
N ALA A 305 16.41 -12.59 -9.84
CA ALA A 305 16.25 -13.07 -8.47
C ALA A 305 17.57 -13.54 -7.80
N ARG A 306 18.52 -14.05 -8.60
CA ARG A 306 19.84 -14.49 -8.09
C ARG A 306 20.86 -13.38 -7.88
N ARG A 307 20.62 -12.17 -8.42
CA ARG A 307 21.62 -11.10 -8.49
C ARG A 307 21.23 -9.85 -7.71
N LEU A 308 20.00 -9.78 -7.28
CA LEU A 308 19.44 -8.60 -6.69
C LEU A 308 19.22 -8.82 -5.22
N PRO A 309 19.56 -7.85 -4.38
CA PRO A 309 19.21 -7.87 -2.98
C PRO A 309 17.70 -8.01 -2.81
N GLN A 310 17.28 -8.81 -1.84
CA GLN A 310 15.88 -9.19 -1.62
C GLN A 310 14.98 -8.00 -1.29
N ASP A 311 15.54 -6.98 -0.69
CA ASP A 311 14.86 -5.78 -0.21
C ASP A 311 15.10 -4.56 -1.12
N GLU A 312 15.67 -4.77 -2.29
CA GLU A 312 15.88 -3.74 -3.30
C GLU A 312 15.01 -3.99 -4.51
N TRP A 313 14.27 -2.96 -4.89
CA TRP A 313 13.49 -2.97 -6.13
C TRP A 313 14.36 -2.92 -7.38
N LEU A 314 13.86 -3.49 -8.45
CA LEU A 314 14.63 -3.89 -9.60
C LEU A 314 14.45 -3.01 -10.82
N PHE A 315 13.51 -2.10 -10.80
CA PHE A 315 13.10 -1.36 -11.98
C PHE A 315 13.27 0.14 -11.82
N PRO A 316 13.65 0.85 -12.89
CA PRO A 316 14.16 2.23 -12.79
C PRO A 316 13.17 3.30 -12.35
N ASN A 317 11.91 2.99 -12.24
CA ASN A 317 10.87 4.00 -12.01
C ASN A 317 10.18 3.95 -10.66
N ILE A 318 10.74 3.27 -9.73
CA ILE A 318 10.18 3.13 -8.40
C ILE A 318 10.18 4.44 -7.59
N ASN A 319 11.03 5.40 -7.97
CA ASN A 319 11.08 6.69 -7.30
C ASN A 319 9.91 7.62 -7.66
N THR A 320 9.08 7.25 -8.63
CA THR A 320 7.82 7.93 -8.86
C THR A 320 6.77 7.35 -7.93
N GLY A 321 6.12 8.19 -7.20
CA GLY A 321 4.97 7.81 -6.40
C GLY A 321 3.82 8.76 -6.65
N GLY A 322 2.64 8.38 -6.20
CA GLY A 322 1.48 9.21 -6.36
C GLY A 322 0.28 8.75 -5.56
N VAL A 323 -0.75 9.58 -5.61
CA VAL A 323 -2.06 9.25 -5.08
C VAL A 323 -3.12 9.43 -6.16
N VAL A 324 -4.11 8.57 -6.14
CA VAL A 324 -5.22 8.53 -7.08
C VAL A 324 -6.51 8.65 -6.29
N LYS A 325 -7.44 9.46 -6.77
CA LYS A 325 -8.79 9.53 -6.23
C LYS A 325 -9.76 8.84 -7.19
N PHE A 326 -10.60 7.94 -6.66
CA PHE A 326 -11.60 7.21 -7.44
C PHE A 326 -12.95 7.17 -6.72
N ASP A 327 -14.02 6.92 -7.45
CA ASP A 327 -15.37 6.81 -6.92
C ASP A 327 -15.79 5.36 -6.65
N GLU A 328 -17.00 5.21 -6.12
CA GLU A 328 -17.61 3.91 -5.78
C GLU A 328 -17.70 2.93 -6.98
N ALA A 329 -17.78 3.44 -8.20
CA ALA A 329 -17.83 2.65 -9.43
C ALA A 329 -16.42 2.31 -9.98
N GLY A 330 -15.35 2.81 -9.35
CA GLY A 330 -13.97 2.66 -9.80
C GLY A 330 -13.56 3.68 -10.87
N GLN A 331 -14.36 4.74 -11.09
CA GLN A 331 -13.97 5.80 -12.00
C GLN A 331 -12.87 6.67 -11.37
N ILE A 332 -11.77 6.85 -12.09
CA ILE A 332 -10.68 7.70 -11.65
C ILE A 332 -11.06 9.17 -11.81
N ILE A 333 -10.93 9.93 -10.73
CA ILE A 333 -11.30 11.35 -10.66
C ILE A 333 -10.09 12.25 -10.88
N GLN A 334 -8.99 11.93 -10.20
CA GLN A 334 -7.75 12.72 -10.31
C GLN A 334 -6.54 11.90 -9.86
N THR A 335 -5.38 12.37 -10.31
CA THR A 335 -4.08 11.85 -9.87
C THR A 335 -3.22 13.01 -9.39
N MET A 336 -2.44 12.78 -8.35
CA MET A 336 -1.40 13.69 -7.88
C MET A 336 -0.10 12.90 -7.76
N GLY A 337 0.98 13.39 -8.35
CA GLY A 337 2.26 12.69 -8.40
C GLY A 337 3.44 13.58 -8.05
N ASP A 338 4.57 12.93 -7.83
CA ASP A 338 5.91 13.50 -7.84
C ASP A 338 6.74 12.72 -8.87
N LEU A 339 6.76 13.23 -10.10
CA LEU A 339 7.40 12.55 -11.25
C LEU A 339 8.89 12.30 -11.05
N GLY A 340 9.57 13.23 -10.41
CA GLY A 340 11.00 13.12 -10.14
C GLY A 340 11.32 12.29 -8.92
N GLY A 341 10.32 11.94 -8.11
CA GLY A 341 10.51 11.28 -6.82
C GLY A 341 11.42 12.04 -5.88
N ALA A 342 11.49 13.36 -6.03
CA ALA A 342 12.45 14.18 -5.30
C ALA A 342 12.00 14.46 -3.86
N SER A 343 10.69 14.56 -3.68
CA SER A 343 10.08 14.92 -2.40
C SER A 343 9.39 13.73 -1.76
N HIS A 344 8.54 13.02 -2.51
CA HIS A 344 7.73 11.92 -2.01
C HIS A 344 7.71 10.76 -3.01
N ALA A 345 8.84 10.04 -3.07
CA ALA A 345 8.95 8.82 -3.86
C ALA A 345 8.16 7.67 -3.22
N MET A 346 7.79 6.68 -4.01
CA MET A 346 7.26 5.41 -3.53
C MET A 346 6.17 5.57 -2.47
N VAL A 347 5.14 6.32 -2.83
CA VAL A 347 4.00 6.55 -1.95
C VAL A 347 3.24 5.25 -1.77
N THR A 348 3.13 4.78 -0.53
CA THR A 348 2.43 3.55 -0.17
C THR A 348 1.11 3.81 0.51
N SER A 349 0.98 4.95 1.20
CA SER A 349 -0.25 5.29 1.91
C SER A 349 -0.61 6.77 1.82
N MET A 350 -1.84 7.07 2.15
CA MET A 350 -2.34 8.42 2.31
C MET A 350 -3.55 8.45 3.23
N ARG A 351 -3.65 9.46 4.06
CA ARG A 351 -4.77 9.65 4.97
C ARG A 351 -5.30 11.08 4.88
N GLU A 352 -6.58 11.23 4.54
CA GLU A 352 -7.27 12.52 4.59
C GLU A 352 -7.73 12.80 6.03
N HIS A 353 -7.33 13.94 6.56
CA HIS A 353 -7.70 14.38 7.89
C HIS A 353 -7.80 15.91 7.97
N LYS A 354 -8.96 16.43 8.38
CA LYS A 354 -9.23 17.86 8.57
C LYS A 354 -8.77 18.74 7.39
N GLY A 355 -9.13 18.34 6.18
CA GLY A 355 -8.81 19.10 4.96
C GLY A 355 -7.38 18.95 4.46
N GLN A 356 -6.58 18.08 5.07
CA GLN A 356 -5.20 17.79 4.69
C GLN A 356 -5.06 16.33 4.27
N LEU A 357 -4.07 16.05 3.41
CA LEU A 357 -3.64 14.71 3.08
C LEU A 357 -2.24 14.48 3.66
N PHE A 358 -2.12 13.43 4.45
CA PHE A 358 -0.85 12.92 4.96
C PHE A 358 -0.43 11.74 4.08
N ILE A 359 0.85 11.65 3.73
CA ILE A 359 1.37 10.70 2.73
C ILE A 359 2.54 9.93 3.33
N GLY A 360 2.41 8.62 3.37
CA GLY A 360 3.48 7.70 3.73
C GLY A 360 4.22 7.14 2.52
N GLY A 361 5.35 6.48 2.75
CA GLY A 361 6.11 5.82 1.69
C GLY A 361 7.22 4.93 2.21
N ILE A 362 7.25 3.70 1.71
CA ILE A 362 8.05 2.58 2.24
C ILE A 362 9.58 2.82 2.27
N PHE A 363 10.10 3.74 1.46
CA PHE A 363 11.53 4.11 1.46
C PHE A 363 11.76 5.61 1.69
N ASN A 364 10.71 6.32 2.09
CA ASN A 364 10.84 7.73 2.44
C ASN A 364 11.46 7.89 3.83
N ASN A 365 12.06 9.06 4.05
CA ASN A 365 12.58 9.47 5.36
C ASN A 365 11.74 10.58 5.99
N ARG A 366 10.47 10.68 5.57
CA ARG A 366 9.52 11.73 5.96
C ARG A 366 8.10 11.31 5.66
N ILE A 367 7.15 11.98 6.30
CA ILE A 367 5.74 11.96 5.94
C ILE A 367 5.43 13.26 5.20
N GLY A 368 4.71 13.17 4.08
CA GLY A 368 4.22 14.34 3.35
C GLY A 368 2.93 14.88 3.94
N ARG A 369 2.74 16.20 3.94
CA ARG A 369 1.48 16.86 4.33
C ARG A 369 1.15 17.99 3.38
N PHE A 370 -0.08 18.02 2.88
CA PHE A 370 -0.56 19.18 2.10
C PHE A 370 -2.08 19.35 2.17
N ALA A 371 -2.54 20.59 1.95
CA ALA A 371 -3.96 20.91 1.96
C ALA A 371 -4.66 20.43 0.70
N ILE A 372 -5.86 19.85 0.83
CA ILE A 372 -6.68 19.41 -0.28
C ILE A 372 -7.82 20.41 -0.50
N ALA A 373 -7.88 20.96 -1.70
CA ALA A 373 -8.98 21.84 -2.07
C ALA A 373 -10.32 21.09 -2.08
N GLY A 374 -11.31 21.61 -1.34
CA GLY A 374 -12.65 21.05 -1.28
C GLY A 374 -12.83 19.84 -0.37
N ALA A 375 -11.80 19.45 0.41
CA ALA A 375 -11.94 18.44 1.45
C ALA A 375 -12.67 19.02 2.68
N ASP A 376 -13.39 18.15 3.40
CA ASP A 376 -14.11 18.57 4.62
C ASP A 376 -13.10 18.85 5.75
N PRO A 377 -13.04 20.09 6.29
CA PRO A 377 -12.13 20.45 7.36
C PRO A 377 -12.48 19.78 8.71
N ASN A 378 -13.63 19.12 8.82
CA ASN A 378 -14.05 18.39 10.01
C ASN A 378 -13.92 16.87 9.86
N TRP A 379 -13.49 16.40 8.71
CA TRP A 379 -13.31 14.97 8.47
C TRP A 379 -12.10 14.44 9.25
N THR A 380 -12.35 13.42 10.08
CA THR A 380 -11.32 12.72 10.88
C THR A 380 -11.27 11.22 10.59
N GLY A 381 -11.82 10.80 9.45
CA GLY A 381 -12.01 9.40 9.10
C GLY A 381 -13.44 8.92 9.39
N PRO A 382 -13.74 7.65 9.09
CA PRO A 382 -15.06 7.07 9.33
C PRO A 382 -15.38 7.03 10.82
N ARG A 383 -16.55 7.55 11.20
CA ARG A 383 -17.02 7.54 12.60
C ARG A 383 -17.13 6.16 13.22
N ALA A 384 -17.19 5.11 12.40
CA ALA A 384 -17.22 3.72 12.84
C ALA A 384 -15.96 3.32 13.63
N TYR A 385 -14.81 3.93 13.35
CA TYR A 385 -13.58 3.69 14.10
C TYR A 385 -13.68 4.07 15.57
N TRP A 386 -14.50 5.03 15.89
CA TRP A 386 -14.62 5.63 17.23
C TRP A 386 -15.80 5.10 18.03
N GLY A 387 -16.33 3.92 17.69
CA GLY A 387 -17.35 3.22 18.47
C GLY A 387 -18.67 3.93 18.66
N GLY A 388 -18.98 4.94 17.85
CA GLY A 388 -20.27 5.64 17.89
C GLY A 388 -20.61 6.33 19.23
N LYS A 389 -19.65 6.43 20.14
CA LYS A 389 -19.81 7.15 21.41
C LYS A 389 -19.29 8.58 21.25
N ARG A 390 -20.15 9.43 20.72
CA ARG A 390 -20.13 10.88 20.97
C ARG A 390 -21.55 11.38 21.09
#